data_b7d3e5a637fc7de00c708ef723311271
#
_entry.id   b7d3e5a637fc7de00c708ef723311271
#
_cell.length_a   1.000
_cell.length_b   1.000
_cell.length_c   1.000
_cell.angle_alpha   90.00
_cell.angle_beta   90.00
_cell.angle_gamma   90.00
#
_symmetry.space_group_name_H-M   'P 1'
#
loop_
_entity.id
_entity.type
_entity.pdbx_description
1 polymer ?
#
loop_
_entity_poly.entity_id
_entity_poly.type
_entity_poly.pdbx_seq_one_letter_code
_entity_poly.pdbx_strand_id
1 'polypeptide(L)'
;YKCKEYIFPSGNIISIQGYENHAIDELLKQGIIENDIVTGCTNVPTIWYCDKEGKKRRHFVDIYIPNQNLCIEVKSTWTAKLHDGNIQLKQQAGKELGFNYEIWVYNKEGIKLEHYN
;
A
#
# COMPACT_ATOMS: atom_id res chain seq x y z
N TYR A 1 -7.38 -13.08 8.61
CA TYR A 1 -7.28 -12.19 7.49
C TYR A 1 -8.48 -12.29 6.60
N LYS A 2 -9.24 -11.23 6.57
CA LYS A 2 -10.45 -11.19 5.77
C LYS A 2 -10.25 -10.25 4.59
N CYS A 3 -10.54 -10.74 3.39
CA CYS A 3 -10.68 -9.89 2.22
C CYS A 3 -12.03 -9.21 2.26
N LYS A 4 -12.09 -7.98 1.80
CA LYS A 4 -13.32 -7.23 1.59
C LYS A 4 -13.41 -6.83 0.14
N GLU A 5 -14.61 -6.51 -0.28
CA GLU A 5 -14.82 -5.96 -1.62
C GLU A 5 -14.81 -4.44 -1.56
N TYR A 6 -14.19 -3.83 -2.54
CA TYR A 6 -14.27 -2.40 -2.77
C TYR A 6 -14.96 -2.17 -4.10
N ILE A 7 -15.99 -1.35 -4.09
CA ILE A 7 -16.78 -1.04 -5.28
C ILE A 7 -16.44 0.39 -5.71
N PHE A 8 -15.84 0.52 -6.90
CA PHE A 8 -15.55 1.83 -7.49
C PHE A 8 -16.85 2.51 -7.94
N PRO A 9 -16.84 3.85 -8.12
CA PRO A 9 -18.00 4.56 -8.66
C PRO A 9 -18.50 4.01 -10.00
N SER A 10 -17.61 3.41 -10.79
CA SER A 10 -17.97 2.77 -12.06
C SER A 10 -18.76 1.48 -11.89
N GLY A 11 -18.77 0.90 -10.68
CA GLY A 11 -19.34 -0.41 -10.42
C GLY A 11 -18.33 -1.55 -10.45
N ASN A 12 -17.10 -1.30 -10.86
CA ASN A 12 -16.04 -2.31 -10.81
C ASN A 12 -15.74 -2.68 -9.36
N ILE A 13 -15.45 -3.96 -9.15
CA ILE A 13 -15.21 -4.52 -7.81
C ILE A 13 -13.81 -5.09 -7.75
N ILE A 14 -13.07 -4.77 -6.69
CA ILE A 14 -11.78 -5.38 -6.39
C ILE A 14 -11.78 -5.95 -4.99
N SER A 15 -10.88 -6.90 -4.74
CA SER A 15 -10.69 -7.47 -3.42
C SER A 15 -9.56 -6.73 -2.73
N ILE A 16 -9.78 -6.30 -1.50
CA ILE A 16 -8.81 -5.55 -0.70
C ILE A 16 -8.71 -6.16 0.70
N GLN A 17 -7.73 -5.70 1.46
CA GLN A 17 -7.51 -6.12 2.84
C GLN A 17 -7.29 -4.90 3.73
N GLY A 18 -7.54 -5.09 5.02
CA GLY A 18 -7.24 -4.06 6.02
C GLY A 18 -7.92 -2.72 5.70
N TYR A 19 -7.13 -1.66 5.73
CA TYR A 19 -7.60 -0.29 5.53
C TYR A 19 -7.33 0.27 4.14
N GLU A 20 -7.10 -0.60 3.17
CA GLU A 20 -6.83 -0.17 1.79
C GLU A 20 -7.99 0.62 1.19
N ASN A 21 -9.22 0.36 1.65
CA ASN A 21 -10.40 1.12 1.20
C ASN A 21 -10.25 2.62 1.49
N HIS A 22 -9.70 2.98 2.63
CA HIS A 22 -9.49 4.39 2.98
C HIS A 22 -8.47 5.06 2.07
N ALA A 23 -7.40 4.33 1.74
CA ALA A 23 -6.39 4.84 0.83
C ALA A 23 -6.95 5.03 -0.58
N ILE A 24 -7.75 4.08 -1.07
CA ILE A 24 -8.38 4.20 -2.39
C ILE A 24 -9.33 5.38 -2.43
N ASP A 25 -10.14 5.57 -1.38
CA ASP A 25 -11.04 6.73 -1.27
C ASP A 25 -10.25 8.04 -1.38
N GLU A 26 -9.12 8.12 -0.69
CA GLU A 26 -8.28 9.32 -0.74
C GLU A 26 -7.72 9.55 -2.15
N LEU A 27 -7.24 8.51 -2.81
CA LEU A 27 -6.70 8.60 -4.16
C LEU A 27 -7.76 9.11 -5.14
N LEU A 28 -8.98 8.60 -5.04
CA LEU A 28 -10.08 9.06 -5.88
C LEU A 28 -10.41 10.53 -5.62
N LYS A 29 -10.37 10.96 -4.35
CA LYS A 29 -10.56 12.37 -3.99
C LYS A 29 -9.47 13.27 -4.56
N GLN A 30 -8.26 12.76 -4.70
CA GLN A 30 -7.14 13.50 -5.30
C GLN A 30 -7.25 13.58 -6.82
N GLY A 31 -8.23 12.93 -7.41
CA GLY A 31 -8.43 12.93 -8.86
C GLY A 31 -7.69 11.82 -9.60
N ILE A 32 -7.13 10.86 -8.88
CA ILE A 32 -6.52 9.68 -9.52
C ILE A 32 -7.64 8.85 -10.11
N ILE A 33 -7.53 8.50 -11.39
CA ILE A 33 -8.56 7.72 -12.05
C ILE A 33 -8.43 6.24 -11.66
N GLU A 34 -9.56 5.56 -11.69
CA GLU A 34 -9.64 4.15 -11.29
C GLU A 34 -8.62 3.28 -12.04
N ASN A 35 -8.46 3.47 -13.35
CA ASN A 35 -7.55 2.66 -14.15
C ASN A 35 -6.09 2.85 -13.78
N ASP A 36 -5.75 3.91 -13.04
CA ASP A 36 -4.40 4.17 -12.56
C ASP A 36 -4.19 3.71 -11.12
N ILE A 37 -5.17 3.04 -10.53
CA ILE A 37 -5.06 2.45 -9.19
C ILE A 37 -4.94 0.94 -9.35
N VAL A 38 -3.73 0.42 -9.17
CA VAL A 38 -3.42 -0.99 -9.39
C VAL A 38 -3.29 -1.69 -8.05
N THR A 39 -4.01 -2.80 -7.90
CA THR A 39 -3.98 -3.64 -6.70
C THR A 39 -3.82 -5.11 -7.10
N GLY A 40 -3.54 -5.96 -6.11
CA GLY A 40 -3.42 -7.39 -6.34
C GLY A 40 -1.99 -7.83 -6.61
N CYS A 41 -1.58 -8.92 -5.99
CA CYS A 41 -0.18 -9.36 -6.00
C CYS A 41 0.35 -9.71 -7.40
N THR A 42 -0.53 -10.01 -8.35
CA THR A 42 -0.11 -10.30 -9.73
C THR A 42 0.05 -9.06 -10.58
N ASN A 43 -0.43 -7.91 -10.12
CA ASN A 43 -0.46 -6.67 -10.89
C ASN A 43 0.51 -5.61 -10.36
N VAL A 44 0.80 -5.64 -9.07
CA VAL A 44 1.68 -4.65 -8.43
C VAL A 44 3.13 -5.07 -8.53
N PRO A 45 4.08 -4.13 -8.38
CA PRO A 45 5.49 -4.49 -8.36
C PRO A 45 5.82 -5.44 -7.21
N THR A 46 6.76 -6.34 -7.47
CA THR A 46 7.34 -7.23 -6.46
C THR A 46 8.63 -6.58 -5.97
N ILE A 47 8.77 -6.46 -4.66
CA ILE A 47 9.97 -5.87 -4.05
C ILE A 47 10.63 -6.92 -3.18
N TRP A 48 11.90 -7.23 -3.49
CA TRP A 48 12.72 -8.09 -2.66
C TRP A 48 13.48 -7.23 -1.66
N TYR A 49 13.47 -7.62 -0.39
CA TYR A 49 14.19 -6.91 0.66
C TYR A 49 14.77 -7.91 1.64
N CYS A 50 15.76 -7.47 2.42
CA CYS A 50 16.28 -8.24 3.54
C CYS A 50 15.63 -7.75 4.81
N ASP A 51 15.05 -8.68 5.59
CA ASP A 51 14.41 -8.32 6.85
C ASP A 51 15.46 -8.05 7.93
N LYS A 52 15.01 -7.76 9.15
CA LYS A 52 15.90 -7.46 10.27
C LYS A 52 16.88 -8.59 10.60
N GLU A 53 16.53 -9.81 10.23
CA GLU A 53 17.35 -11.00 10.48
C GLU A 53 18.28 -11.30 9.32
N GLY A 54 18.30 -10.45 8.31
CA GLY A 54 19.12 -10.64 7.11
C GLY A 54 18.54 -11.61 6.11
N LYS A 55 17.31 -12.05 6.31
CA LYS A 55 16.66 -13.01 5.43
C LYS A 55 16.01 -12.31 4.26
N LYS A 56 16.24 -12.84 3.05
CA LYS A 56 15.65 -12.30 1.84
C LYS A 56 14.16 -12.64 1.78
N ARG A 57 13.33 -11.61 1.59
CA ARG A 57 11.87 -11.76 1.54
C ARG A 57 11.29 -11.05 0.35
N ARG A 58 10.17 -11.55 -0.12
CA ARG A 58 9.41 -10.98 -1.22
C ARG A 58 8.24 -10.18 -0.65
N HIS A 59 8.06 -8.96 -1.17
CA HIS A 59 6.97 -8.09 -0.75
C HIS A 59 6.18 -7.62 -1.97
N PHE A 60 4.87 -7.72 -1.88
CA PHE A 60 3.95 -7.11 -2.85
C PHE A 60 3.36 -5.87 -2.21
N VAL A 61 3.47 -4.73 -2.91
CA VAL A 61 2.91 -3.49 -2.39
C VAL A 61 1.38 -3.57 -2.40
N ASP A 62 0.73 -2.79 -1.55
CA ASP A 62 -0.73 -2.82 -1.46
C ASP A 62 -1.38 -2.14 -2.65
N ILE A 63 -0.87 -0.97 -3.04
CA ILE A 63 -1.40 -0.17 -4.14
C ILE A 63 -0.22 0.36 -4.95
N TYR A 64 -0.37 0.38 -6.27
CA TYR A 64 0.62 0.97 -7.18
C TYR A 64 -0.08 1.96 -8.10
N ILE A 65 0.50 3.15 -8.25
CA ILE A 65 0.01 4.21 -9.14
C ILE A 65 1.02 4.38 -10.29
N PRO A 66 0.78 3.73 -11.45
CA PRO A 66 1.76 3.76 -12.54
C PRO A 66 2.16 5.15 -13.01
N ASN A 67 1.22 6.08 -13.14
CA ASN A 67 1.52 7.43 -13.62
C ASN A 67 2.50 8.19 -12.72
N GLN A 68 2.59 7.82 -11.47
CA GLN A 68 3.50 8.45 -10.51
C GLN A 68 4.65 7.53 -10.12
N ASN A 69 4.68 6.32 -10.68
CA ASN A 69 5.64 5.29 -10.26
C ASN A 69 5.67 5.16 -8.74
N LEU A 70 4.47 5.15 -8.14
CA LEU A 70 4.29 5.26 -6.69
C LEU A 70 3.74 3.98 -6.11
N CYS A 71 4.49 3.42 -5.16
CA CYS A 71 4.04 2.31 -4.33
C CYS A 71 3.48 2.87 -3.04
N ILE A 72 2.34 2.35 -2.60
CA ILE A 72 1.71 2.76 -1.34
C ILE A 72 1.51 1.50 -0.49
N GLU A 73 2.02 1.55 0.72
CA GLU A 73 1.76 0.54 1.73
C GLU A 73 0.81 1.11 2.76
N VAL A 74 -0.29 0.41 3.01
CA VAL A 74 -1.35 0.88 3.92
C VAL A 74 -1.31 0.07 5.20
N LYS A 75 -1.23 0.76 6.34
CA LYS A 75 -1.16 0.13 7.65
C LYS A 75 -2.21 0.71 8.58
N SER A 76 -2.65 -0.11 9.53
CA SER A 76 -3.39 0.39 10.68
C SER A 76 -2.39 0.85 11.73
N THR A 77 -2.84 1.65 12.70
CA THR A 77 -2.00 2.04 13.83
C THR A 77 -1.49 0.81 14.59
N TRP A 78 -2.32 -0.24 14.65
CA TRP A 78 -1.94 -1.49 15.29
C TRP A 78 -0.82 -2.21 14.52
N THR A 79 -0.99 -2.41 13.20
CA THR A 79 0.00 -3.13 12.39
C THR A 79 1.31 -2.37 12.27
N ALA A 80 1.25 -1.02 12.24
CA ALA A 80 2.47 -0.21 12.18
C ALA A 80 3.34 -0.43 13.42
N LYS A 81 2.73 -0.61 14.59
CA LYS A 81 3.46 -0.87 15.83
C LYS A 81 4.05 -2.27 15.86
N LEU A 82 3.34 -3.25 15.29
CA LEU A 82 3.77 -4.65 15.30
C LEU A 82 4.93 -4.92 14.35
N HIS A 83 5.02 -4.17 13.26
CA HIS A 83 5.98 -4.44 12.19
C HIS A 83 7.11 -3.41 12.17
N ASP A 84 7.49 -2.88 13.33
CA ASP A 84 8.55 -1.89 13.42
C ASP A 84 9.82 -2.39 12.70
N GLY A 85 10.42 -1.51 11.93
CA GLY A 85 11.66 -1.79 11.21
C GLY A 85 11.48 -2.47 9.87
N ASN A 86 10.65 -3.50 9.74
CA ASN A 86 10.46 -4.17 8.45
C ASN A 86 9.74 -3.27 7.44
N ILE A 87 8.84 -2.42 7.91
CA ILE A 87 8.14 -1.47 7.02
C ILE A 87 9.14 -0.54 6.35
N GLN A 88 10.08 0.00 7.13
CA GLN A 88 11.12 0.89 6.60
C GLN A 88 12.07 0.16 5.65
N LEU A 89 12.38 -1.10 5.94
CA LEU A 89 13.24 -1.90 5.06
C LEU A 89 12.58 -2.14 3.71
N LYS A 90 11.29 -2.40 3.69
CA LYS A 90 10.52 -2.53 2.45
C LYS A 90 10.52 -1.22 1.66
N GLN A 91 10.28 -0.10 2.34
CA GLN A 91 10.27 1.21 1.71
C GLN A 91 11.63 1.53 1.10
N GLN A 92 12.70 1.30 1.84
CA GLN A 92 14.04 1.56 1.36
C GLN A 92 14.36 0.71 0.13
N ALA A 93 14.01 -0.57 0.17
CA ALA A 93 14.23 -1.47 -0.96
C ALA A 93 13.47 -1.00 -2.20
N GLY A 94 12.23 -0.55 -2.04
CA GLY A 94 11.44 -0.02 -3.15
C GLY A 94 12.10 1.24 -3.75
N LYS A 95 12.57 2.13 -2.91
CA LYS A 95 13.27 3.34 -3.38
C LYS A 95 14.55 3.01 -4.12
N GLU A 96 15.29 2.03 -3.66
CA GLU A 96 16.53 1.60 -4.32
C GLU A 96 16.26 1.01 -5.70
N LEU A 97 15.07 0.44 -5.91
CA LEU A 97 14.65 -0.04 -7.22
C LEU A 97 14.13 1.07 -8.14
N GLY A 98 14.06 2.30 -7.65
CA GLY A 98 13.64 3.46 -8.44
C GLY A 98 12.18 3.85 -8.27
N PHE A 99 11.44 3.20 -7.38
CA PHE A 99 10.06 3.57 -7.11
C PHE A 99 9.99 4.74 -6.13
N ASN A 100 8.95 5.54 -6.25
CA ASN A 100 8.46 6.35 -5.14
C ASN A 100 7.72 5.41 -4.21
N TYR A 101 7.86 5.59 -2.92
CA TYR A 101 7.27 4.65 -1.98
C TYR A 101 6.78 5.39 -0.75
N GLU A 102 5.49 5.27 -0.46
CA GLU A 102 4.84 5.94 0.67
C GLU A 102 4.18 4.92 1.58
N ILE A 103 4.16 5.23 2.86
CA ILE A 103 3.47 4.42 3.87
C ILE A 103 2.39 5.32 4.48
N TRP A 104 1.14 4.86 4.37
CA TRP A 104 -0.02 5.59 4.88
C TRP A 104 -0.62 4.81 6.05
N VAL A 105 -0.76 5.46 7.20
CA VAL A 105 -1.25 4.83 8.44
C VAL A 105 -2.60 5.42 8.80
N TYR A 106 -3.60 4.56 8.91
CA TYR A 106 -4.99 4.94 9.21
C TYR A 106 -5.41 4.40 10.57
N ASN A 107 -6.30 5.14 11.24
CA ASN A 107 -6.98 4.61 12.41
C ASN A 107 -8.29 3.90 11.99
N LYS A 108 -8.99 3.33 12.96
CA LYS A 108 -10.22 2.57 12.69
C LYS A 108 -11.37 3.45 12.15
N GLU A 109 -11.31 4.76 12.35
CA GLU A 109 -12.28 5.71 11.82
C GLU A 109 -11.97 6.12 10.38
N GLY A 110 -10.89 5.61 9.81
CA GLY A 110 -10.49 5.93 8.44
C GLY A 110 -9.76 7.25 8.30
N ILE A 111 -9.21 7.77 9.39
CA ILE A 111 -8.43 9.01 9.37
C ILE A 111 -6.97 8.66 9.21
N LYS A 112 -6.32 9.27 8.21
CA LYS A 112 -4.89 9.08 8.00
C LYS A 112 -4.11 9.86 9.05
N LEU A 113 -3.45 9.14 9.95
CA LEU A 113 -2.70 9.73 11.06
C LEU A 113 -1.25 9.98 10.70
N GLU A 114 -0.67 9.18 9.82
CA GLU A 114 0.74 9.29 9.46
C GLU A 114 0.91 9.02 7.97
N HIS A 115 1.89 9.68 7.38
CA HIS A 115 2.20 9.57 5.97
C HIS A 115 3.72 9.69 5.82
N TYR A 116 4.37 8.59 5.48
CA TYR A 116 5.83 8.55 5.32
C TYR A 116 6.18 8.46 3.84
N ASN A 117 7.00 9.38 3.41
CA ASN A 117 7.54 9.38 2.04
C ASN A 117 8.88 8.66 1.98
#